data_dccac633205862228801b70c443f3040
#
_entry.id   dccac633205862228801b70c443f3040
#
_cell.length_a   1.000
_cell.length_b   1.000
_cell.length_c   1.000
_cell.angle_alpha   90.00
_cell.angle_beta   90.00
_cell.angle_gamma   90.00
#
_symmetry.space_group_name_H-M   'P 1'
#
loop_
_entity.id
_entity.type
_entity.pdbx_description
1 polymer ?
#
loop_
_entity_poly.entity_id
_entity_poly.type
_entity_poly.pdbx_seq_one_letter_code
_entity_poly.pdbx_strand_id
1 'polypeptide(L)'
;MTTIAIFGFASITIAQNVRAWGTYYTATQEVWPFGEDVGKSCITDASGNVYMVGYTSSAAGSNLLATSGAHQSLHAGGPTSFGSGSFDAYLVKFNSSGVRQWATYYGGSGNDFGFSCATDASGNVFMIGITSSTSGIATAGAHETAVNNGFLVKFNSSGVRQWGTYFGGNGKHCTTDASGNIYIVGETDLTSGIATAGTHQTINGGGSDGFLVKFNPSGVKQWGTYFGGSSAEGGNSCTIDALGNIYMTGMTFSSSGIATAGAHQTANAGFTDAFLVKFNSSGVRQWGTYYGGGGPDDGFSCTTDASGNVYMTGQAQQQMAASGIATPGSHQSAYGGGYNDAFLVKFDSNGLRQWGTYYGGSLADEGNSCAIDALGNIYMTGFTQSSTGIATAGAVKIVISGVNDAYLVKFDSNGVRQSGTYYGGGDIDIASSCATDASGNIYMTGQTQSNSGIATAGAHQTVDGGVGNSYNDAFLVKFNAVSVGITEVVGENLFTLYPNPTRGLVNVKTDSKLIGSVYSVYDNMGKVILSGKIYTENTSVDMGNLSAGIYLFSVGENVKQTFKVIKE
;
A
#
# COMPACT_ATOMS: atom_id res chain seq x y z
N MET A 1 -47.70 26.31 21.23
CA MET A 1 -46.35 26.62 20.74
C MET A 1 -45.49 25.40 21.01
N THR A 2 -45.25 24.61 19.97
CA THR A 2 -44.49 23.35 20.07
C THR A 2 -43.03 23.67 19.80
N THR A 3 -42.21 23.56 20.82
CA THR A 3 -40.77 23.79 20.73
C THR A 3 -40.13 22.58 20.05
N ILE A 4 -39.63 22.73 18.83
CA ILE A 4 -38.84 21.71 18.14
C ILE A 4 -37.43 21.77 18.74
N ALA A 5 -37.03 20.74 19.48
CA ALA A 5 -35.67 20.54 19.93
C ALA A 5 -34.84 20.07 18.72
N ILE A 6 -33.97 20.93 18.22
CA ILE A 6 -32.95 20.56 17.22
C ILE A 6 -31.85 19.84 17.97
N PHE A 7 -31.80 18.51 17.84
CA PHE A 7 -30.65 17.73 18.27
C PHE A 7 -29.48 18.03 17.32
N GLY A 8 -28.55 18.84 17.75
CA GLY A 8 -27.25 18.97 17.10
C GLY A 8 -26.50 17.66 17.24
N PHE A 9 -26.40 16.89 16.16
CA PHE A 9 -25.45 15.79 16.07
C PHE A 9 -24.04 16.38 16.15
N ALA A 10 -23.33 16.15 17.24
CA ALA A 10 -21.88 16.32 17.25
C ALA A 10 -21.32 15.31 16.25
N SER A 11 -20.94 15.76 15.07
CA SER A 11 -20.20 14.94 14.13
C SER A 11 -18.87 14.59 14.80
N ILE A 12 -18.69 13.33 15.15
CA ILE A 12 -17.37 12.79 15.47
C ILE A 12 -16.60 12.88 14.16
N THR A 13 -15.77 13.89 14.01
CA THR A 13 -14.83 13.97 12.89
C THR A 13 -13.79 12.88 13.15
N ILE A 14 -13.93 11.75 12.48
CA ILE A 14 -12.87 10.73 12.46
C ILE A 14 -11.67 11.41 11.84
N ALA A 15 -10.59 11.54 12.62
CA ALA A 15 -9.38 12.17 12.14
C ALA A 15 -8.85 11.37 10.94
N GLN A 16 -8.67 12.04 9.81
CA GLN A 16 -8.25 11.43 8.56
C GLN A 16 -6.75 11.58 8.35
N ASN A 17 -6.15 10.69 7.57
CA ASN A 17 -4.75 10.80 7.20
C ASN A 17 -4.50 12.13 6.49
N VAL A 18 -3.57 12.92 7.00
CA VAL A 18 -3.20 14.22 6.44
C VAL A 18 -1.99 14.06 5.56
N ARG A 19 -2.04 14.61 4.34
CA ARG A 19 -0.86 14.65 3.47
C ARG A 19 0.25 15.45 4.15
N ALA A 20 1.38 14.79 4.44
CA ALA A 20 2.56 15.42 5.04
C ALA A 20 3.41 16.12 3.98
N TRP A 21 3.73 15.41 2.91
CA TRP A 21 4.43 15.92 1.75
C TRP A 21 4.12 15.07 0.52
N GLY A 22 4.36 15.64 -0.65
CA GLY A 22 4.30 14.95 -1.94
C GLY A 22 5.32 15.57 -2.88
N THR A 23 5.91 14.79 -3.77
CA THR A 23 6.92 15.21 -4.73
C THR A 23 6.73 14.50 -6.05
N TYR A 24 7.05 15.17 -7.14
CA TYR A 24 7.38 14.50 -8.40
C TYR A 24 8.75 13.84 -8.28
N TYR A 25 9.00 12.86 -9.12
CA TYR A 25 10.32 12.28 -9.33
C TYR A 25 10.48 11.96 -10.80
N THR A 26 11.10 12.86 -11.53
CA THR A 26 11.14 12.85 -12.98
C THR A 26 12.43 13.47 -13.49
N ALA A 27 12.86 13.05 -14.67
CA ALA A 27 13.93 13.67 -15.43
C ALA A 27 13.39 14.95 -16.08
N THR A 28 13.66 16.11 -15.48
CA THR A 28 13.18 17.41 -15.98
C THR A 28 13.81 17.79 -17.31
N GLN A 29 13.03 18.41 -18.22
CA GLN A 29 13.46 19.02 -19.49
C GLN A 29 13.81 18.04 -20.62
N GLU A 30 13.39 16.79 -20.56
CA GLU A 30 13.52 15.90 -21.72
C GLU A 30 12.40 16.17 -22.74
N VAL A 31 12.75 16.20 -24.02
CA VAL A 31 11.83 16.43 -25.13
C VAL A 31 11.50 15.10 -25.82
N TRP A 32 10.29 15.04 -26.41
CA TRP A 32 9.89 13.86 -27.20
C TRP A 32 11.08 13.27 -28.00
N PRO A 33 11.33 11.93 -27.98
CA PRO A 33 10.47 10.85 -27.45
C PRO A 33 10.77 10.41 -26.00
N PHE A 34 11.44 11.19 -25.20
CA PHE A 34 11.85 10.91 -23.82
C PHE A 34 10.90 11.58 -22.81
N GLY A 35 10.95 11.16 -21.56
CA GLY A 35 10.25 11.83 -20.48
C GLY A 35 9.19 10.98 -19.78
N GLU A 36 9.13 9.66 -20.04
CA GLU A 36 8.25 8.77 -19.27
C GLU A 36 8.97 8.29 -18.02
N ASP A 37 8.47 8.68 -16.85
CA ASP A 37 8.95 8.29 -15.55
C ASP A 37 7.80 7.63 -14.76
N VAL A 38 8.01 6.42 -14.27
CA VAL A 38 6.96 5.66 -13.60
C VAL A 38 7.45 5.13 -12.26
N GLY A 39 6.73 5.42 -11.18
CA GLY A 39 6.93 4.79 -9.88
C GLY A 39 6.12 3.50 -9.79
N LYS A 40 6.77 2.36 -9.67
CA LYS A 40 6.11 1.04 -9.63
C LYS A 40 5.90 0.49 -8.24
N SER A 41 6.86 0.67 -7.34
CA SER A 41 6.78 0.14 -5.99
C SER A 41 7.46 1.06 -5.00
N CYS A 42 6.95 1.11 -3.78
CA CYS A 42 7.62 1.72 -2.65
C CYS A 42 7.60 0.81 -1.43
N ILE A 43 8.64 0.90 -0.61
CA ILE A 43 8.80 0.16 0.65
C ILE A 43 9.51 1.03 1.68
N THR A 44 9.26 0.81 2.95
CA THR A 44 9.94 1.50 4.05
C THR A 44 10.97 0.61 4.73
N ASP A 45 12.02 1.21 5.28
CA ASP A 45 12.93 0.52 6.20
C ASP A 45 12.55 0.79 7.67
N ALA A 46 13.17 0.06 8.59
CA ALA A 46 12.93 0.21 10.03
C ALA A 46 13.26 1.61 10.60
N SER A 47 14.01 2.42 9.87
CA SER A 47 14.34 3.81 10.22
C SER A 47 13.33 4.82 9.66
N GLY A 48 12.29 4.36 8.97
CA GLY A 48 11.26 5.19 8.34
C GLY A 48 11.72 5.89 7.06
N ASN A 49 12.84 5.46 6.46
CA ASN A 49 13.14 5.88 5.10
C ASN A 49 12.23 5.14 4.12
N VAL A 50 11.94 5.77 2.98
CA VAL A 50 11.18 5.17 1.90
C VAL A 50 12.06 4.98 0.66
N TYR A 51 12.00 3.80 0.09
CA TYR A 51 12.62 3.46 -1.19
C TYR A 51 11.51 3.41 -2.24
N MET A 52 11.81 3.96 -3.42
CA MET A 52 10.93 3.89 -4.57
C MET A 52 11.71 3.32 -5.75
N VAL A 53 11.08 2.41 -6.45
CA VAL A 53 11.60 1.80 -7.67
C VAL A 53 10.63 2.03 -8.82
N GLY A 54 11.19 2.11 -10.02
CA GLY A 54 10.44 2.27 -11.24
C GLY A 54 11.35 2.22 -12.47
N TYR A 55 10.93 2.87 -13.53
CA TYR A 55 11.70 2.99 -14.76
C TYR A 55 11.54 4.38 -15.38
N THR A 56 12.49 4.75 -16.21
CA THR A 56 12.56 6.05 -16.87
C THR A 56 13.02 5.89 -18.32
N SER A 57 12.48 6.69 -19.22
CA SER A 57 12.89 6.78 -20.63
C SER A 57 13.68 8.06 -20.88
N SER A 58 14.82 8.19 -20.24
CA SER A 58 15.73 9.31 -20.45
C SER A 58 16.66 9.11 -21.66
N ALA A 59 17.25 10.20 -22.17
CA ALA A 59 18.29 10.11 -23.19
C ALA A 59 19.53 9.39 -22.65
N ALA A 60 20.19 8.61 -23.51
CA ALA A 60 21.44 7.94 -23.16
C ALA A 60 22.49 8.95 -22.64
N GLY A 61 23.08 8.63 -21.48
CA GLY A 61 24.02 9.53 -20.81
C GLY A 61 23.35 10.59 -19.92
N SER A 62 22.00 10.61 -19.81
CA SER A 62 21.30 11.45 -18.85
C SER A 62 21.68 11.09 -17.41
N ASN A 63 21.84 12.10 -16.55
CA ASN A 63 22.15 11.95 -15.13
C ASN A 63 21.10 12.59 -14.22
N LEU A 64 19.95 12.91 -14.76
CA LEU A 64 18.94 13.75 -14.09
C LEU A 64 18.35 13.11 -12.82
N LEU A 65 18.17 11.79 -12.81
CA LEU A 65 17.60 11.10 -11.64
C LEU A 65 18.66 10.65 -10.63
N ALA A 66 19.88 10.32 -11.06
CA ALA A 66 20.91 9.78 -10.18
C ALA A 66 21.60 10.86 -9.32
N THR A 67 22.13 10.44 -8.18
CA THR A 67 22.98 11.29 -7.33
C THR A 67 24.46 11.09 -7.65
N SER A 68 25.29 12.09 -7.33
CA SER A 68 26.74 11.95 -7.42
C SER A 68 27.23 10.77 -6.59
N GLY A 69 28.09 9.92 -7.19
CA GLY A 69 28.59 8.70 -6.54
C GLY A 69 27.65 7.50 -6.56
N ALA A 70 26.53 7.58 -7.27
CA ALA A 70 25.62 6.46 -7.47
C ALA A 70 26.33 5.27 -8.15
N HIS A 71 25.79 4.06 -7.97
CA HIS A 71 26.26 2.86 -8.66
C HIS A 71 26.27 3.04 -10.19
N GLN A 72 25.18 3.59 -10.73
CA GLN A 72 25.05 3.98 -12.12
C GLN A 72 24.52 5.42 -12.16
N SER A 73 25.41 6.35 -12.52
CA SER A 73 25.11 7.78 -12.52
C SER A 73 24.50 8.25 -13.84
N LEU A 74 24.59 7.46 -14.89
CA LEU A 74 24.11 7.79 -16.23
C LEU A 74 23.11 6.74 -16.70
N HIS A 75 22.07 7.18 -17.38
CA HIS A 75 21.16 6.33 -18.14
C HIS A 75 21.98 5.60 -19.23
N ALA A 76 21.91 4.26 -19.29
CA ALA A 76 22.77 3.46 -20.15
C ALA A 76 22.13 3.12 -21.50
N GLY A 77 20.82 3.25 -21.62
CA GLY A 77 20.08 2.90 -22.81
C GLY A 77 20.46 3.75 -24.03
N GLY A 78 20.40 3.13 -25.22
CA GLY A 78 20.66 3.79 -26.50
C GLY A 78 19.37 4.14 -27.25
N PRO A 79 19.44 4.93 -28.34
CA PRO A 79 18.30 5.19 -29.19
C PRO A 79 17.81 3.87 -29.81
N THR A 80 16.51 3.57 -29.68
CA THR A 80 15.89 2.47 -30.41
C THR A 80 15.72 2.84 -31.89
N SER A 81 15.59 1.84 -32.76
CA SER A 81 15.44 2.01 -34.22
C SER A 81 14.24 2.87 -34.65
N PHE A 82 13.33 3.19 -33.71
CA PHE A 82 12.14 4.00 -33.94
C PHE A 82 12.16 5.37 -33.23
N GLY A 83 13.32 5.80 -32.71
CA GLY A 83 13.45 7.11 -32.03
C GLY A 83 12.80 7.18 -30.62
N SER A 84 12.20 6.11 -30.12
CA SER A 84 11.84 5.98 -28.72
C SER A 84 13.09 5.64 -27.90
N GLY A 85 13.35 6.33 -26.79
CA GLY A 85 14.43 5.99 -25.87
C GLY A 85 14.29 4.57 -25.34
N SER A 86 15.39 3.99 -24.89
CA SER A 86 15.32 2.78 -24.06
C SER A 86 14.96 3.17 -22.63
N PHE A 87 14.51 2.20 -21.86
CA PHE A 87 14.17 2.37 -20.45
C PHE A 87 15.29 1.81 -19.56
N ASP A 88 15.66 2.56 -18.52
CA ASP A 88 16.45 2.04 -17.41
C ASP A 88 15.59 2.00 -16.14
N ALA A 89 15.77 0.94 -15.34
CA ALA A 89 15.23 0.93 -13.99
C ALA A 89 15.93 2.01 -13.14
N TYR A 90 15.25 2.51 -12.15
CA TYR A 90 15.83 3.38 -11.13
C TYR A 90 15.45 2.93 -9.72
N LEU A 91 16.30 3.27 -8.76
CA LEU A 91 16.06 3.11 -7.35
C LEU A 91 16.46 4.40 -6.62
N VAL A 92 15.53 4.92 -5.80
CA VAL A 92 15.77 6.14 -5.02
C VAL A 92 15.39 5.94 -3.57
N LYS A 93 16.15 6.53 -2.65
CA LYS A 93 15.89 6.59 -1.23
C LYS A 93 15.58 8.01 -0.79
N PHE A 94 14.47 8.18 -0.07
CA PHE A 94 14.12 9.39 0.66
C PHE A 94 14.09 9.09 2.16
N ASN A 95 14.40 10.09 2.99
CA ASN A 95 14.12 10.00 4.40
C ASN A 95 12.63 10.26 4.71
N SER A 96 12.22 10.08 5.95
CA SER A 96 10.83 10.27 6.38
C SER A 96 10.28 11.69 6.20
N SER A 97 11.16 12.68 5.99
CA SER A 97 10.80 14.08 5.70
C SER A 97 10.74 14.42 4.21
N GLY A 98 10.92 13.42 3.31
CA GLY A 98 10.86 13.63 1.86
C GLY A 98 12.16 14.17 1.25
N VAL A 99 13.27 14.15 1.99
CA VAL A 99 14.57 14.58 1.46
C VAL A 99 15.26 13.38 0.80
N ARG A 100 15.56 13.50 -0.50
CA ARG A 100 16.31 12.49 -1.26
C ARG A 100 17.69 12.27 -0.66
N GLN A 101 18.03 11.02 -0.34
CA GLN A 101 19.30 10.61 0.22
C GLN A 101 20.28 10.20 -0.86
N TRP A 102 19.85 9.31 -1.72
CA TRP A 102 20.58 8.86 -2.90
C TRP A 102 19.63 8.29 -3.95
N ALA A 103 20.11 8.21 -5.18
CA ALA A 103 19.40 7.59 -6.29
C ALA A 103 20.39 7.05 -7.33
N THR A 104 20.01 5.99 -8.01
CA THR A 104 20.81 5.34 -9.04
C THR A 104 19.93 4.84 -10.17
N TYR A 105 20.43 4.88 -11.41
CA TYR A 105 19.90 4.04 -12.48
C TYR A 105 20.37 2.60 -12.27
N TYR A 106 19.72 1.69 -12.94
CA TYR A 106 20.12 0.29 -13.03
C TYR A 106 19.67 -0.31 -14.35
N GLY A 107 20.63 -0.65 -15.20
CA GLY A 107 20.36 -1.19 -16.51
C GLY A 107 21.64 -1.32 -17.36
N GLY A 108 21.43 -1.69 -18.61
CA GLY A 108 22.45 -1.72 -19.64
C GLY A 108 21.97 -1.04 -20.91
N SER A 109 22.35 -1.57 -22.09
CA SER A 109 21.98 -0.94 -23.36
C SER A 109 20.57 -1.29 -23.86
N GLY A 110 19.88 -2.24 -23.23
CA GLY A 110 18.52 -2.66 -23.55
C GLY A 110 17.48 -1.92 -22.72
N ASN A 111 16.25 -2.43 -22.73
CA ASN A 111 15.18 -1.96 -21.85
C ASN A 111 15.26 -2.66 -20.50
N ASP A 112 15.23 -1.88 -19.44
CA ASP A 112 15.32 -2.34 -18.07
C ASP A 112 14.21 -1.69 -17.24
N PHE A 113 13.29 -2.50 -16.71
CA PHE A 113 12.13 -2.03 -15.95
C PHE A 113 12.21 -2.52 -14.52
N GLY A 114 12.25 -1.61 -13.55
CA GLY A 114 12.15 -1.93 -12.12
C GLY A 114 10.68 -2.05 -11.72
N PHE A 115 10.28 -3.18 -11.13
CA PHE A 115 8.88 -3.43 -10.79
C PHE A 115 8.59 -3.48 -9.30
N SER A 116 9.51 -4.03 -8.50
CA SER A 116 9.27 -4.18 -7.06
C SER A 116 10.56 -4.07 -6.27
N CYS A 117 10.44 -3.62 -5.03
CA CYS A 117 11.54 -3.60 -4.08
C CYS A 117 11.12 -4.11 -2.70
N ALA A 118 12.10 -4.67 -1.98
CA ALA A 118 11.95 -5.14 -0.62
C ALA A 118 13.18 -4.75 0.21
N THR A 119 13.04 -4.61 1.53
CA THR A 119 14.13 -4.28 2.45
C THR A 119 14.36 -5.42 3.44
N ASP A 120 15.63 -5.68 3.82
CA ASP A 120 15.94 -6.58 4.93
C ASP A 120 16.14 -5.80 6.25
N ALA A 121 16.21 -6.53 7.37
CA ALA A 121 16.40 -5.95 8.70
C ALA A 121 17.71 -5.15 8.87
N SER A 122 18.68 -5.35 7.97
CA SER A 122 19.95 -4.60 7.93
C SER A 122 19.85 -3.30 7.11
N GLY A 123 18.68 -3.00 6.56
CA GLY A 123 18.44 -1.83 5.70
C GLY A 123 19.01 -1.98 4.28
N ASN A 124 19.37 -3.19 3.86
CA ASN A 124 19.64 -3.43 2.44
C ASN A 124 18.32 -3.39 1.67
N VAL A 125 18.38 -2.97 0.41
CA VAL A 125 17.25 -2.96 -0.50
C VAL A 125 17.51 -3.90 -1.67
N PHE A 126 16.53 -4.72 -1.98
CA PHE A 126 16.50 -5.57 -3.15
C PHE A 126 15.55 -4.96 -4.18
N MET A 127 15.94 -4.99 -5.43
CA MET A 127 15.10 -4.56 -6.55
C MET A 127 15.02 -5.70 -7.56
N ILE A 128 13.83 -5.93 -8.07
CA ILE A 128 13.57 -6.86 -9.17
C ILE A 128 12.92 -6.14 -10.34
N GLY A 129 13.01 -6.77 -11.49
CA GLY A 129 12.36 -6.32 -12.70
C GLY A 129 12.66 -7.21 -13.89
N ILE A 130 12.41 -6.68 -15.08
CA ILE A 130 12.72 -7.34 -16.35
C ILE A 130 13.79 -6.54 -17.10
N THR A 131 14.57 -7.24 -17.89
CA THR A 131 15.70 -6.67 -18.63
C THR A 131 15.87 -7.35 -19.99
N SER A 132 16.18 -6.55 -21.01
CA SER A 132 16.72 -7.04 -22.29
C SER A 132 18.22 -6.75 -22.43
N SER A 133 18.85 -6.19 -21.40
CA SER A 133 20.26 -5.86 -21.38
C SER A 133 21.14 -7.09 -21.20
N THR A 134 22.12 -7.29 -22.06
CA THR A 134 23.06 -8.42 -22.02
C THR A 134 24.29 -8.15 -21.14
N SER A 135 24.42 -6.94 -20.61
CA SER A 135 25.52 -6.50 -19.71
C SER A 135 25.02 -5.45 -18.72
N GLY A 136 25.81 -5.15 -17.68
CA GLY A 136 25.45 -4.16 -16.67
C GLY A 136 24.63 -4.73 -15.49
N ILE A 137 23.97 -5.87 -15.66
CA ILE A 137 23.05 -6.48 -14.70
C ILE A 137 23.76 -7.41 -13.73
N ALA A 138 24.35 -8.51 -14.20
CA ALA A 138 24.94 -9.53 -13.33
C ALA A 138 26.34 -9.15 -12.87
N THR A 139 26.68 -9.54 -11.64
CA THR A 139 28.05 -9.50 -11.09
C THR A 139 28.77 -10.81 -11.35
N ALA A 140 30.11 -10.76 -11.35
CA ALA A 140 30.92 -11.99 -11.43
C ALA A 140 30.56 -12.95 -10.29
N GLY A 141 30.32 -14.24 -10.62
CA GLY A 141 29.92 -15.26 -9.66
C GLY A 141 28.45 -15.20 -9.23
N ALA A 142 27.59 -14.41 -9.90
CA ALA A 142 26.15 -14.41 -9.68
C ALA A 142 25.53 -15.79 -9.98
N HIS A 143 24.31 -16.01 -9.48
CA HIS A 143 23.54 -17.22 -9.72
C HIS A 143 23.37 -17.48 -11.23
N GLU A 144 23.06 -16.42 -11.97
CA GLU A 144 22.91 -16.46 -13.42
C GLU A 144 23.56 -15.21 -14.05
N THR A 145 24.45 -15.43 -15.01
CA THR A 145 25.21 -14.34 -15.68
C THR A 145 24.78 -14.11 -17.12
N ALA A 146 24.04 -15.04 -17.69
CA ALA A 146 23.44 -14.89 -19.01
C ALA A 146 22.07 -14.22 -18.90
N VAL A 147 21.72 -13.40 -19.90
CA VAL A 147 20.41 -12.74 -19.95
C VAL A 147 19.27 -13.75 -19.94
N ASN A 148 18.30 -13.55 -19.06
CA ASN A 148 17.16 -14.45 -18.87
C ASN A 148 15.93 -13.69 -18.33
N ASN A 149 15.54 -12.64 -19.03
CA ASN A 149 14.38 -11.76 -18.79
C ASN A 149 14.36 -11.06 -17.42
N GLY A 150 14.37 -11.80 -16.31
CA GLY A 150 14.31 -11.22 -14.97
C GLY A 150 15.67 -10.81 -14.44
N PHE A 151 15.69 -9.77 -13.59
CA PHE A 151 16.87 -9.42 -12.79
C PHE A 151 16.51 -9.27 -11.31
N LEU A 152 17.48 -9.60 -10.46
CA LEU A 152 17.48 -9.33 -9.03
C LEU A 152 18.80 -8.65 -8.65
N VAL A 153 18.73 -7.53 -7.94
CA VAL A 153 19.91 -6.79 -7.47
C VAL A 153 19.77 -6.40 -6.02
N LYS A 154 20.88 -6.43 -5.28
CA LYS A 154 20.98 -5.98 -3.88
C LYS A 154 21.85 -4.74 -3.79
N PHE A 155 21.33 -3.71 -3.11
CA PHE A 155 22.07 -2.54 -2.67
C PHE A 155 22.11 -2.50 -1.14
N ASN A 156 23.17 -1.97 -0.57
CA ASN A 156 23.17 -1.64 0.86
C ASN A 156 22.40 -0.34 1.12
N SER A 157 22.21 0.01 2.40
CA SER A 157 21.47 1.20 2.83
C SER A 157 22.03 2.53 2.31
N SER A 158 23.30 2.54 1.83
CA SER A 158 23.97 3.70 1.23
C SER A 158 23.93 3.73 -0.31
N GLY A 159 23.21 2.81 -0.96
CA GLY A 159 23.05 2.75 -2.41
C GLY A 159 24.23 2.08 -3.16
N VAL A 160 25.12 1.39 -2.44
CA VAL A 160 26.22 0.64 -3.07
C VAL A 160 25.73 -0.75 -3.45
N ARG A 161 25.81 -1.08 -4.76
CA ARG A 161 25.48 -2.42 -5.26
C ARG A 161 26.36 -3.48 -4.61
N GLN A 162 25.75 -4.49 -4.04
CA GLN A 162 26.43 -5.64 -3.45
C GLN A 162 26.60 -6.76 -4.47
N TRP A 163 25.54 -7.10 -5.16
CA TRP A 163 25.50 -8.09 -6.24
C TRP A 163 24.25 -7.87 -7.11
N GLY A 164 24.29 -8.43 -8.32
CA GLY A 164 23.16 -8.52 -9.23
C GLY A 164 23.21 -9.83 -10.00
N THR A 165 22.05 -10.39 -10.35
CA THR A 165 21.89 -11.64 -11.08
C THR A 165 20.72 -11.56 -12.04
N TYR A 166 20.78 -12.31 -13.14
CA TYR A 166 19.59 -12.64 -13.90
C TYR A 166 18.85 -13.79 -13.24
N PHE A 167 17.59 -14.00 -13.60
CA PHE A 167 16.81 -15.20 -13.31
C PHE A 167 15.73 -15.40 -14.38
N GLY A 168 15.26 -16.64 -14.56
CA GLY A 168 14.22 -16.95 -15.53
C GLY A 168 12.85 -16.41 -15.13
N GLY A 169 12.11 -15.89 -16.11
CA GLY A 169 10.75 -15.39 -15.96
C GLY A 169 10.64 -13.89 -15.70
N ASN A 170 9.42 -13.39 -15.81
CA ASN A 170 9.07 -11.98 -15.61
C ASN A 170 8.69 -11.77 -14.14
N GLY A 171 9.66 -11.35 -13.29
CA GLY A 171 9.40 -11.04 -11.89
C GLY A 171 8.55 -9.78 -11.73
N LYS A 172 7.42 -9.90 -11.03
CA LYS A 172 6.47 -8.80 -10.79
C LYS A 172 6.56 -8.24 -9.38
N HIS A 173 6.74 -9.10 -8.38
CA HIS A 173 6.79 -8.66 -6.97
C HIS A 173 7.81 -9.45 -6.17
N CYS A 174 8.43 -8.79 -5.18
CA CYS A 174 9.33 -9.44 -4.23
C CYS A 174 9.05 -9.03 -2.78
N THR A 175 9.39 -9.93 -1.87
CA THR A 175 9.36 -9.69 -0.43
C THR A 175 10.53 -10.40 0.25
N THR A 176 10.83 -10.05 1.50
CA THR A 176 11.91 -10.66 2.29
C THR A 176 11.38 -11.29 3.56
N ASP A 177 12.00 -12.40 4.00
CA ASP A 177 11.77 -12.93 5.34
C ASP A 177 12.73 -12.30 6.38
N ALA A 178 12.51 -12.60 7.66
CA ALA A 178 13.32 -12.09 8.76
C ALA A 178 14.82 -12.48 8.68
N SER A 179 15.15 -13.51 7.90
CA SER A 179 16.53 -13.96 7.64
C SER A 179 17.15 -13.24 6.43
N GLY A 180 16.40 -12.36 5.77
CA GLY A 180 16.83 -11.65 4.58
C GLY A 180 16.80 -12.49 3.29
N ASN A 181 16.13 -13.67 3.30
CA ASN A 181 15.88 -14.39 2.05
C ASN A 181 14.84 -13.60 1.23
N ILE A 182 15.01 -13.65 -0.10
CA ILE A 182 14.16 -12.94 -1.04
C ILE A 182 13.24 -13.94 -1.73
N TYR A 183 11.96 -13.62 -1.78
CA TYR A 183 10.96 -14.39 -2.52
C TYR A 183 10.45 -13.54 -3.67
N ILE A 184 10.41 -14.12 -4.86
CA ILE A 184 10.00 -13.44 -6.09
C ILE A 184 8.86 -14.24 -6.71
N VAL A 185 7.81 -13.53 -7.10
CA VAL A 185 6.70 -14.06 -7.88
C VAL A 185 6.59 -13.33 -9.22
N GLY A 186 5.99 -13.98 -10.19
CA GLY A 186 5.79 -13.46 -11.52
C GLY A 186 5.14 -14.49 -12.43
N GLU A 187 5.42 -14.39 -13.71
CA GLU A 187 4.94 -15.30 -14.73
C GLU A 187 6.06 -15.76 -15.66
N THR A 188 5.90 -16.94 -16.25
CA THR A 188 6.93 -17.48 -17.15
C THR A 188 6.35 -18.50 -18.15
N ASP A 189 6.83 -18.42 -19.38
CA ASP A 189 6.60 -19.42 -20.42
C ASP A 189 7.67 -20.52 -20.42
N LEU A 190 8.72 -20.37 -19.59
CA LEU A 190 9.81 -21.30 -19.51
C LEU A 190 9.32 -22.66 -18.96
N THR A 191 9.67 -23.74 -19.61
CA THR A 191 9.35 -25.11 -19.19
C THR A 191 10.41 -25.73 -18.27
N SER A 192 11.52 -25.01 -18.02
CA SER A 192 12.63 -25.43 -17.16
C SER A 192 13.35 -24.22 -16.55
N GLY A 193 14.24 -24.45 -15.58
CA GLY A 193 15.04 -23.40 -14.95
C GLY A 193 14.38 -22.73 -13.72
N ILE A 194 13.06 -22.80 -13.58
CA ILE A 194 12.34 -22.24 -12.42
C ILE A 194 12.31 -23.23 -11.26
N ALA A 195 11.74 -24.41 -11.46
CA ALA A 195 11.44 -25.33 -10.36
C ALA A 195 12.64 -26.14 -9.90
N THR A 196 12.60 -26.55 -8.64
CA THR A 196 13.52 -27.52 -8.01
C THR A 196 12.75 -28.75 -7.57
N ALA A 197 13.43 -29.87 -7.48
CA ALA A 197 12.82 -31.13 -7.03
C ALA A 197 12.28 -30.98 -5.57
N GLY A 198 11.09 -31.52 -5.34
CA GLY A 198 10.44 -31.51 -4.02
C GLY A 198 9.55 -30.28 -3.74
N THR A 199 9.48 -29.31 -4.65
CA THR A 199 8.54 -28.18 -4.56
C THR A 199 7.16 -28.59 -5.11
N HIS A 200 6.18 -27.65 -5.00
CA HIS A 200 4.78 -27.93 -5.36
C HIS A 200 4.60 -28.40 -6.80
N GLN A 201 5.14 -27.65 -7.79
CA GLN A 201 4.98 -27.94 -9.21
C GLN A 201 6.33 -27.79 -9.91
N THR A 202 6.81 -28.88 -10.50
CA THR A 202 8.15 -28.95 -11.10
C THR A 202 8.12 -28.77 -12.63
N ILE A 203 6.96 -28.76 -13.22
CA ILE A 203 6.74 -28.61 -14.69
C ILE A 203 5.69 -27.52 -14.89
N ASN A 204 5.93 -26.64 -15.86
CA ASN A 204 4.92 -25.70 -16.33
C ASN A 204 3.68 -26.47 -16.80
N GLY A 205 2.48 -26.07 -16.34
CA GLY A 205 1.23 -26.78 -16.55
C GLY A 205 0.60 -26.52 -17.92
N GLY A 206 0.94 -25.38 -18.54
CA GLY A 206 0.45 -24.95 -19.85
C GLY A 206 0.35 -23.45 -19.97
N GLY A 207 0.54 -22.92 -21.17
CA GLY A 207 0.58 -21.47 -21.35
C GLY A 207 1.73 -20.81 -20.58
N SER A 208 1.46 -19.64 -20.01
CA SER A 208 2.33 -19.01 -19.02
C SER A 208 1.88 -19.42 -17.62
N ASP A 209 2.79 -19.93 -16.78
CA ASP A 209 2.50 -20.23 -15.37
C ASP A 209 2.99 -19.11 -14.46
N GLY A 210 2.29 -18.91 -13.36
CA GLY A 210 2.84 -18.21 -12.20
C GLY A 210 4.06 -18.95 -11.66
N PHE A 211 4.98 -18.24 -11.03
CA PHE A 211 6.10 -18.87 -10.34
C PHE A 211 6.36 -18.22 -8.99
N LEU A 212 7.00 -18.99 -8.10
CA LEU A 212 7.55 -18.53 -6.84
C LEU A 212 8.99 -19.06 -6.71
N VAL A 213 9.97 -18.18 -6.51
CA VAL A 213 11.37 -18.55 -6.29
C VAL A 213 11.90 -17.90 -5.02
N LYS A 214 12.79 -18.62 -4.32
CA LYS A 214 13.50 -18.16 -3.13
C LYS A 214 14.99 -18.03 -3.41
N PHE A 215 15.56 -16.87 -3.08
CA PHE A 215 17.00 -16.64 -3.04
C PHE A 215 17.44 -16.37 -1.60
N ASN A 216 18.68 -16.74 -1.27
CA ASN A 216 19.27 -16.35 0.00
C ASN A 216 19.83 -14.90 -0.08
N PRO A 217 20.26 -14.30 1.06
CA PRO A 217 20.79 -12.92 1.08
C PRO A 217 22.05 -12.69 0.22
N SER A 218 22.71 -13.75 -0.21
CA SER A 218 23.88 -13.71 -1.11
C SER A 218 23.52 -13.87 -2.59
N GLY A 219 22.23 -13.93 -2.94
CA GLY A 219 21.78 -14.03 -4.32
C GLY A 219 21.84 -15.45 -4.91
N VAL A 220 21.93 -16.48 -4.08
CA VAL A 220 21.92 -17.89 -4.52
C VAL A 220 20.50 -18.43 -4.41
N LYS A 221 19.95 -18.91 -5.52
CA LYS A 221 18.64 -19.55 -5.57
C LYS A 221 18.61 -20.78 -4.66
N GLN A 222 17.62 -20.86 -3.79
CA GLN A 222 17.43 -21.96 -2.86
C GLN A 222 16.45 -23.00 -3.42
N TRP A 223 15.32 -22.52 -3.89
CA TRP A 223 14.30 -23.33 -4.55
C TRP A 223 13.40 -22.46 -5.43
N GLY A 224 12.64 -23.09 -6.29
CA GLY A 224 11.58 -22.46 -7.08
C GLY A 224 10.49 -23.46 -7.43
N THR A 225 9.29 -22.97 -7.69
CA THR A 225 8.14 -23.76 -8.12
C THR A 225 7.34 -22.99 -9.16
N TYR A 226 6.75 -23.72 -10.09
CA TYR A 226 5.64 -23.19 -10.90
C TYR A 226 4.35 -23.22 -10.07
N PHE A 227 3.38 -22.47 -10.50
CA PHE A 227 2.02 -22.49 -9.99
C PHE A 227 1.05 -22.16 -11.12
N GLY A 228 0.29 -23.13 -11.53
CA GLY A 228 -0.69 -22.97 -12.60
C GLY A 228 -1.47 -24.24 -12.91
N GLY A 229 -2.37 -24.10 -13.86
CA GLY A 229 -3.13 -25.19 -14.43
C GLY A 229 -2.76 -25.43 -15.90
N SER A 230 -3.76 -25.62 -16.77
CA SER A 230 -3.55 -25.90 -18.19
C SER A 230 -3.63 -24.66 -19.11
N SER A 231 -3.92 -23.49 -18.53
CA SER A 231 -4.03 -22.21 -19.23
C SER A 231 -2.98 -21.23 -18.72
N ALA A 232 -3.20 -19.92 -18.84
CA ALA A 232 -2.27 -18.92 -18.38
C ALA A 232 -2.56 -18.50 -16.93
N GLU A 233 -1.50 -18.36 -16.15
CA GLU A 233 -1.48 -17.78 -14.81
C GLU A 233 -0.41 -16.70 -14.67
N GLY A 234 -0.72 -15.65 -13.91
CA GLY A 234 0.25 -14.63 -13.53
C GLY A 234 0.28 -14.46 -12.02
N GLY A 235 1.46 -14.58 -11.40
CA GLY A 235 1.68 -14.19 -10.00
C GLY A 235 1.97 -12.71 -9.90
N ASN A 236 1.07 -11.93 -9.28
CA ASN A 236 1.18 -10.47 -9.24
C ASN A 236 1.81 -9.95 -7.94
N SER A 237 1.56 -10.61 -6.80
CA SER A 237 2.08 -10.18 -5.49
C SER A 237 2.30 -11.35 -4.55
N CYS A 238 3.23 -11.18 -3.61
CA CYS A 238 3.44 -12.12 -2.52
C CYS A 238 3.73 -11.42 -1.19
N THR A 239 3.38 -12.08 -0.10
CA THR A 239 3.66 -11.65 1.27
C THR A 239 4.05 -12.85 2.12
N ILE A 240 4.66 -12.60 3.29
CA ILE A 240 5.13 -13.65 4.20
C ILE A 240 4.57 -13.37 5.59
N ASP A 241 4.01 -14.42 6.24
CA ASP A 241 3.57 -14.32 7.62
C ASP A 241 4.73 -14.54 8.61
N ALA A 242 4.49 -14.28 9.89
CA ALA A 242 5.50 -14.43 10.95
C ALA A 242 6.01 -15.88 11.14
N LEU A 243 5.31 -16.88 10.59
CA LEU A 243 5.69 -18.29 10.61
C LEU A 243 6.52 -18.68 9.39
N GLY A 244 6.76 -17.76 8.45
CA GLY A 244 7.49 -17.99 7.22
C GLY A 244 6.67 -18.68 6.12
N ASN A 245 5.35 -18.68 6.21
CA ASN A 245 4.51 -19.10 5.10
C ASN A 245 4.40 -17.97 4.08
N ILE A 246 4.40 -18.34 2.81
CA ILE A 246 4.32 -17.41 1.69
C ILE A 246 2.91 -17.47 1.11
N TYR A 247 2.30 -16.30 0.95
CA TYR A 247 1.04 -16.14 0.24
C TYR A 247 1.33 -15.48 -1.09
N MET A 248 0.71 -15.97 -2.16
CA MET A 248 0.82 -15.43 -3.51
C MET A 248 -0.57 -15.22 -4.08
N THR A 249 -0.78 -14.10 -4.72
CA THR A 249 -2.00 -13.77 -5.46
C THR A 249 -1.69 -13.40 -6.91
N GLY A 250 -2.70 -13.49 -7.76
CA GLY A 250 -2.61 -13.15 -9.17
C GLY A 250 -3.91 -13.46 -9.89
N MET A 251 -3.81 -13.77 -11.17
CA MET A 251 -4.94 -14.14 -12.04
C MET A 251 -4.74 -15.51 -12.64
N THR A 252 -5.84 -16.19 -12.99
CA THR A 252 -5.82 -17.49 -13.63
C THR A 252 -6.93 -17.64 -14.68
N PHE A 253 -6.56 -18.19 -15.84
CA PHE A 253 -7.51 -18.65 -16.86
C PHE A 253 -7.85 -20.14 -16.71
N SER A 254 -7.14 -20.84 -15.83
CA SER A 254 -7.32 -22.29 -15.64
C SER A 254 -8.57 -22.62 -14.85
N SER A 255 -9.32 -23.60 -15.30
CA SER A 255 -10.49 -24.13 -14.60
C SER A 255 -10.14 -25.17 -13.53
N SER A 256 -8.88 -25.61 -13.44
CA SER A 256 -8.39 -26.61 -12.49
C SER A 256 -6.91 -26.37 -12.15
N GLY A 257 -6.40 -27.04 -11.11
CA GLY A 257 -4.99 -26.93 -10.69
C GLY A 257 -4.75 -25.87 -9.59
N ILE A 258 -5.64 -24.92 -9.43
CA ILE A 258 -5.51 -23.77 -8.52
C ILE A 258 -6.04 -24.10 -7.12
N ALA A 259 -7.30 -24.50 -6.99
CA ALA A 259 -7.95 -24.74 -5.71
C ALA A 259 -7.58 -26.10 -5.10
N THR A 260 -7.58 -26.13 -3.77
CA THR A 260 -7.49 -27.39 -2.99
C THR A 260 -8.87 -27.79 -2.50
N ALA A 261 -9.01 -29.06 -2.08
CA ALA A 261 -10.24 -29.53 -1.45
C ALA A 261 -10.59 -28.68 -0.22
N GLY A 262 -11.85 -28.26 -0.12
CA GLY A 262 -12.33 -27.39 0.97
C GLY A 262 -11.99 -25.90 0.82
N ALA A 263 -11.44 -25.47 -0.31
CA ALA A 263 -11.20 -24.07 -0.61
C ALA A 263 -12.48 -23.23 -0.58
N HIS A 264 -12.35 -21.93 -0.35
CA HIS A 264 -13.47 -20.99 -0.40
C HIS A 264 -14.21 -21.05 -1.75
N GLN A 265 -13.45 -21.07 -2.85
CA GLN A 265 -13.97 -21.23 -4.21
C GLN A 265 -13.14 -22.29 -4.92
N THR A 266 -13.79 -23.37 -5.39
CA THR A 266 -13.13 -24.56 -5.93
C THR A 266 -13.01 -24.57 -7.44
N ALA A 267 -13.69 -23.67 -8.13
CA ALA A 267 -13.69 -23.55 -9.59
C ALA A 267 -13.63 -22.08 -10.00
N ASN A 268 -13.04 -21.83 -11.16
CA ASN A 268 -13.13 -20.54 -11.86
C ASN A 268 -14.60 -20.26 -12.19
N ALA A 269 -15.09 -19.09 -11.83
CA ALA A 269 -16.49 -18.69 -11.99
C ALA A 269 -16.73 -17.82 -13.23
N GLY A 270 -15.66 -17.25 -13.80
CA GLY A 270 -15.72 -16.31 -14.91
C GLY A 270 -14.77 -16.63 -16.06
N PHE A 271 -14.32 -15.60 -16.72
CA PHE A 271 -13.32 -15.67 -17.79
C PHE A 271 -11.90 -15.80 -17.18
N THR A 272 -11.57 -14.93 -16.24
CA THR A 272 -10.42 -15.00 -15.35
C THR A 272 -10.88 -14.82 -13.93
N ASP A 273 -10.30 -15.56 -12.99
CA ASP A 273 -10.50 -15.32 -11.56
C ASP A 273 -9.17 -14.93 -10.91
N ALA A 274 -9.23 -14.08 -9.90
CA ALA A 274 -8.13 -13.96 -8.97
C ALA A 274 -7.89 -15.29 -8.26
N PHE A 275 -6.67 -15.53 -7.81
CA PHE A 275 -6.36 -16.64 -6.93
C PHE A 275 -5.60 -16.18 -5.69
N LEU A 276 -5.71 -16.96 -4.64
CA LEU A 276 -4.86 -16.85 -3.45
C LEU A 276 -4.35 -18.24 -3.09
N VAL A 277 -3.03 -18.36 -2.92
CA VAL A 277 -2.37 -19.63 -2.57
C VAL A 277 -1.37 -19.44 -1.45
N LYS A 278 -1.31 -20.41 -0.53
CA LYS A 278 -0.36 -20.47 0.58
C LYS A 278 0.66 -21.58 0.34
N PHE A 279 1.94 -21.24 0.48
CA PHE A 279 3.05 -22.17 0.52
C PHE A 279 3.72 -22.15 1.90
N ASN A 280 4.32 -23.25 2.31
CA ASN A 280 5.25 -23.23 3.44
C ASN A 280 6.64 -22.72 3.00
N SER A 281 7.55 -22.55 3.95
CA SER A 281 8.91 -22.04 3.73
C SER A 281 9.78 -22.89 2.79
N SER A 282 9.33 -24.11 2.46
CA SER A 282 10.00 -25.06 1.54
C SER A 282 9.36 -25.08 0.14
N GLY A 283 8.39 -24.19 -0.15
CA GLY A 283 7.73 -24.13 -1.46
C GLY A 283 6.67 -25.21 -1.70
N VAL A 284 6.16 -25.85 -0.64
CA VAL A 284 5.07 -26.83 -0.73
C VAL A 284 3.75 -26.15 -0.47
N ARG A 285 2.83 -26.26 -1.44
CA ARG A 285 1.47 -25.69 -1.34
C ARG A 285 0.72 -26.29 -0.14
N GLN A 286 0.16 -25.43 0.69
CA GLN A 286 -0.69 -25.79 1.81
C GLN A 286 -2.17 -25.76 1.41
N TRP A 287 -2.60 -24.69 0.80
CA TRP A 287 -3.93 -24.53 0.22
C TRP A 287 -3.91 -23.51 -0.94
N GLY A 288 -4.93 -23.53 -1.75
CA GLY A 288 -5.19 -22.55 -2.82
C GLY A 288 -6.69 -22.40 -3.07
N THR A 289 -7.13 -21.23 -3.46
CA THR A 289 -8.51 -20.91 -3.79
C THR A 289 -8.59 -19.98 -4.99
N TYR A 290 -9.64 -20.10 -5.78
CA TYR A 290 -10.06 -19.03 -6.66
C TYR A 290 -10.76 -17.94 -5.84
N TYR A 291 -10.87 -16.75 -6.41
CA TYR A 291 -11.66 -15.67 -5.88
C TYR A 291 -12.16 -14.78 -7.01
N GLY A 292 -13.45 -14.85 -7.28
CA GLY A 292 -14.04 -14.10 -8.39
C GLY A 292 -15.55 -14.29 -8.51
N GLY A 293 -16.10 -13.58 -9.48
CA GLY A 293 -17.49 -13.66 -9.90
C GLY A 293 -17.63 -14.19 -11.32
N GLY A 294 -18.65 -13.73 -12.06
CA GLY A 294 -18.91 -14.16 -13.43
C GLY A 294 -18.11 -13.42 -14.51
N GLY A 295 -17.38 -12.36 -14.13
CA GLY A 295 -16.53 -11.57 -15.02
C GLY A 295 -15.05 -11.88 -14.87
N PRO A 296 -14.17 -11.14 -15.54
CA PRO A 296 -12.75 -11.13 -15.25
C PRO A 296 -12.46 -10.52 -13.87
N ASP A 297 -11.73 -11.23 -13.04
CA ASP A 297 -11.34 -10.81 -11.71
C ASP A 297 -9.83 -11.05 -11.52
N ASP A 298 -9.09 -10.05 -11.06
CA ASP A 298 -7.64 -10.10 -10.92
C ASP A 298 -7.22 -9.71 -9.49
N GLY A 299 -6.35 -10.52 -8.86
CA GLY A 299 -5.69 -10.17 -7.61
C GLY A 299 -4.38 -9.44 -7.88
N PHE A 300 -4.26 -8.19 -7.44
CA PHE A 300 -3.06 -7.38 -7.72
C PHE A 300 -2.08 -7.32 -6.57
N SER A 301 -2.57 -7.31 -5.32
CA SER A 301 -1.71 -7.20 -4.15
C SER A 301 -2.24 -7.99 -2.97
N CYS A 302 -1.34 -8.50 -2.14
CA CYS A 302 -1.70 -9.13 -0.87
C CYS A 302 -0.74 -8.72 0.26
N THR A 303 -1.29 -8.70 1.48
CA THR A 303 -0.53 -8.42 2.73
C THR A 303 -1.05 -9.28 3.87
N THR A 304 -0.24 -9.50 4.92
CA THR A 304 -0.63 -10.30 6.09
C THR A 304 -0.62 -9.48 7.37
N ASP A 305 -1.55 -9.78 8.29
CA ASP A 305 -1.50 -9.26 9.66
C ASP A 305 -0.66 -10.15 10.59
N ALA A 306 -0.41 -9.66 11.81
CA ALA A 306 0.36 -10.39 12.83
C ALA A 306 -0.29 -11.71 13.27
N SER A 307 -1.57 -11.93 13.01
CA SER A 307 -2.32 -13.16 13.29
C SER A 307 -2.24 -14.17 12.14
N GLY A 308 -1.59 -13.80 11.03
CA GLY A 308 -1.48 -14.63 9.83
C GLY A 308 -2.74 -14.61 8.95
N ASN A 309 -3.68 -13.67 9.17
CA ASN A 309 -4.73 -13.43 8.19
C ASN A 309 -4.10 -12.76 6.97
N VAL A 310 -4.64 -13.05 5.78
CA VAL A 310 -4.19 -12.46 4.53
C VAL A 310 -5.29 -11.58 3.93
N TYR A 311 -4.90 -10.42 3.49
CA TYR A 311 -5.75 -9.47 2.79
C TYR A 311 -5.30 -9.42 1.33
N MET A 312 -6.26 -9.39 0.42
CA MET A 312 -6.01 -9.32 -1.02
C MET A 312 -6.88 -8.22 -1.62
N THR A 313 -6.31 -7.45 -2.53
CA THR A 313 -7.01 -6.44 -3.33
C THR A 313 -6.75 -6.64 -4.80
N GLY A 314 -7.62 -6.09 -5.63
CA GLY A 314 -7.53 -6.16 -7.07
C GLY A 314 -8.71 -5.49 -7.75
N GLN A 315 -9.08 -5.98 -8.92
CA GLN A 315 -10.26 -5.55 -9.66
C GLN A 315 -11.25 -6.69 -9.87
N ALA A 316 -12.51 -6.36 -9.94
CA ALA A 316 -13.58 -7.27 -10.32
C ALA A 316 -14.46 -6.63 -11.39
N GLN A 317 -14.80 -7.40 -12.42
CA GLN A 317 -15.71 -6.95 -13.47
C GLN A 317 -17.06 -7.66 -13.33
N GLN A 318 -18.14 -6.91 -13.43
CA GLN A 318 -19.46 -7.51 -13.42
C GLN A 318 -19.88 -7.91 -14.85
N GLN A 319 -19.88 -9.21 -15.13
CA GLN A 319 -20.62 -9.80 -16.23
C GLN A 319 -21.63 -10.80 -15.67
N MET A 320 -22.93 -10.44 -15.75
CA MET A 320 -24.06 -11.25 -15.25
C MET A 320 -24.04 -11.50 -13.71
N ALA A 321 -25.14 -11.48 -13.08
CA ALA A 321 -25.50 -11.52 -11.64
C ALA A 321 -24.73 -12.46 -10.68
N ALA A 322 -23.44 -12.66 -10.82
CA ALA A 322 -22.65 -13.54 -9.97
C ALA A 322 -22.01 -12.77 -8.81
N SER A 323 -22.53 -12.98 -7.63
CA SER A 323 -22.10 -12.47 -6.36
C SER A 323 -21.01 -13.38 -5.76
N GLY A 324 -19.75 -13.20 -6.09
CA GLY A 324 -18.63 -13.93 -5.44
C GLY A 324 -17.81 -13.07 -4.49
N ILE A 325 -17.74 -11.76 -4.75
CA ILE A 325 -16.79 -10.84 -4.14
C ILE A 325 -17.24 -10.40 -2.74
N ALA A 326 -18.38 -9.74 -2.61
CA ALA A 326 -18.77 -9.12 -1.34
C ALA A 326 -19.52 -10.08 -0.40
N THR A 327 -19.36 -9.87 0.90
CA THR A 327 -20.15 -10.53 1.95
C THR A 327 -21.32 -9.63 2.37
N PRO A 328 -22.46 -10.22 2.81
CA PRO A 328 -23.56 -9.43 3.37
C PRO A 328 -23.09 -8.54 4.53
N GLY A 329 -23.48 -7.28 4.50
CA GLY A 329 -23.09 -6.30 5.53
C GLY A 329 -21.70 -5.70 5.40
N SER A 330 -20.94 -6.01 4.33
CA SER A 330 -19.67 -5.35 4.00
C SER A 330 -19.87 -3.87 3.67
N HIS A 331 -18.77 -3.12 3.59
CA HIS A 331 -18.80 -1.69 3.26
C HIS A 331 -19.56 -1.41 1.94
N GLN A 332 -19.30 -2.18 0.90
CA GLN A 332 -20.01 -2.12 -0.38
C GLN A 332 -20.33 -3.56 -0.83
N SER A 333 -21.58 -3.96 -0.67
CA SER A 333 -22.03 -5.33 -0.96
C SER A 333 -22.45 -5.53 -2.42
N ALA A 334 -22.57 -4.46 -3.19
CA ALA A 334 -22.93 -4.48 -4.60
C ALA A 334 -21.85 -3.80 -5.44
N TYR A 335 -21.67 -4.31 -6.65
CA TYR A 335 -20.85 -3.67 -7.69
C TYR A 335 -21.38 -2.26 -7.97
N GLY A 336 -20.48 -1.27 -8.02
CA GLY A 336 -20.84 0.15 -8.16
C GLY A 336 -21.17 0.56 -9.58
N GLY A 337 -20.51 -0.04 -10.56
CA GLY A 337 -20.70 0.27 -11.97
C GLY A 337 -19.41 0.39 -12.79
N GLY A 338 -19.54 0.85 -14.02
CA GLY A 338 -18.39 1.03 -14.91
C GLY A 338 -17.82 -0.27 -15.46
N TYR A 339 -16.54 -0.26 -15.78
CA TYR A 339 -15.84 -1.41 -16.37
C TYR A 339 -15.37 -2.40 -15.29
N ASN A 340 -14.87 -1.90 -14.17
CA ASN A 340 -14.39 -2.67 -13.02
C ASN A 340 -14.54 -1.87 -11.74
N ASP A 341 -14.71 -2.58 -10.61
CA ASP A 341 -14.59 -2.03 -9.25
C ASP A 341 -13.39 -2.68 -8.55
N ALA A 342 -12.75 -1.93 -7.69
CA ALA A 342 -11.78 -2.49 -6.76
C ALA A 342 -12.49 -3.45 -5.78
N PHE A 343 -11.76 -4.43 -5.27
CA PHE A 343 -12.20 -5.24 -4.15
C PHE A 343 -11.14 -5.29 -3.05
N LEU A 344 -11.60 -5.58 -1.84
CA LEU A 344 -10.75 -5.95 -0.71
C LEU A 344 -11.37 -7.14 0.00
N VAL A 345 -10.57 -8.18 0.25
CA VAL A 345 -11.01 -9.41 0.91
C VAL A 345 -10.04 -9.86 1.98
N LYS A 346 -10.57 -10.41 3.07
CA LYS A 346 -9.81 -11.03 4.16
C LYS A 346 -10.05 -12.53 4.21
N PHE A 347 -8.96 -13.30 4.26
CA PHE A 347 -8.96 -14.71 4.58
C PHE A 347 -8.20 -14.96 5.89
N ASP A 348 -8.57 -16.00 6.62
CA ASP A 348 -7.75 -16.47 7.73
C ASP A 348 -6.55 -17.29 7.22
N SER A 349 -5.68 -17.71 8.12
CA SER A 349 -4.46 -18.48 7.80
C SER A 349 -4.74 -19.87 7.18
N ASN A 350 -5.99 -20.34 7.24
CA ASN A 350 -6.44 -21.62 6.66
C ASN A 350 -7.12 -21.45 5.30
N GLY A 351 -7.23 -20.21 4.80
CA GLY A 351 -7.86 -19.90 3.51
C GLY A 351 -9.38 -19.78 3.57
N LEU A 352 -9.97 -19.65 4.77
CA LEU A 352 -11.39 -19.39 4.93
C LEU A 352 -11.68 -17.88 4.85
N ARG A 353 -12.50 -17.48 3.88
CA ARG A 353 -12.91 -16.07 3.73
C ARG A 353 -13.65 -15.59 4.98
N GLN A 354 -13.17 -14.50 5.54
CA GLN A 354 -13.79 -13.83 6.68
C GLN A 354 -14.80 -12.77 6.22
N TRP A 355 -14.38 -11.91 5.34
CA TRP A 355 -15.23 -10.92 4.67
C TRP A 355 -14.63 -10.51 3.32
N GLY A 356 -15.46 -9.92 2.46
CA GLY A 356 -15.05 -9.29 1.21
C GLY A 356 -15.96 -8.11 0.90
N THR A 357 -15.45 -7.08 0.25
CA THR A 357 -16.17 -5.87 -0.13
C THR A 357 -15.71 -5.39 -1.50
N TYR A 358 -16.62 -4.80 -2.27
CA TYR A 358 -16.24 -3.92 -3.36
C TYR A 358 -15.80 -2.56 -2.80
N TYR A 359 -15.10 -1.80 -3.60
CA TYR A 359 -14.78 -0.41 -3.36
C TYR A 359 -14.71 0.35 -4.68
N GLY A 360 -15.65 1.27 -4.88
CA GLY A 360 -15.75 2.05 -6.10
C GLY A 360 -17.02 2.88 -6.15
N GLY A 361 -17.22 3.54 -7.26
CA GLY A 361 -18.44 4.28 -7.56
C GLY A 361 -19.11 3.76 -8.83
N SER A 362 -19.54 4.66 -9.71
CA SER A 362 -20.30 4.30 -10.92
C SER A 362 -19.45 4.14 -12.19
N LEU A 363 -18.14 4.33 -12.09
CA LEU A 363 -17.18 4.21 -13.20
C LEU A 363 -16.07 3.22 -12.80
N ALA A 364 -15.00 3.15 -13.60
CA ALA A 364 -13.92 2.20 -13.36
C ALA A 364 -13.09 2.56 -12.11
N ASP A 365 -12.85 1.56 -11.27
CA ASP A 365 -12.10 1.66 -10.03
C ASP A 365 -11.20 0.43 -9.86
N GLU A 366 -9.93 0.60 -9.53
CA GLU A 366 -8.97 -0.49 -9.32
C GLU A 366 -8.26 -0.38 -7.97
N GLY A 367 -8.01 -1.53 -7.34
CA GLY A 367 -7.20 -1.64 -6.11
C GLY A 367 -5.83 -2.23 -6.42
N ASN A 368 -4.84 -1.39 -6.73
CA ASN A 368 -3.53 -1.84 -7.21
C ASN A 368 -2.61 -2.35 -6.11
N SER A 369 -2.73 -1.83 -4.89
CA SER A 369 -1.86 -2.21 -3.78
C SER A 369 -2.58 -2.11 -2.45
N CYS A 370 -2.20 -2.99 -1.52
CA CYS A 370 -2.62 -2.90 -0.13
C CYS A 370 -1.44 -3.06 0.83
N ALA A 371 -1.51 -2.32 1.94
CA ALA A 371 -0.54 -2.38 3.04
C ALA A 371 -1.30 -2.42 4.37
N ILE A 372 -0.62 -2.89 5.43
CA ILE A 372 -1.19 -2.97 6.77
C ILE A 372 -0.28 -2.25 7.77
N ASP A 373 -0.87 -1.51 8.71
CA ASP A 373 -0.11 -0.90 9.81
C ASP A 373 -0.04 -1.83 11.04
N ALA A 374 0.78 -1.46 12.02
CA ALA A 374 0.96 -2.22 13.25
C ALA A 374 -0.32 -2.32 14.12
N LEU A 375 -1.34 -1.50 13.85
CA LEU A 375 -2.64 -1.52 14.51
C LEU A 375 -3.64 -2.44 13.80
N GLY A 376 -3.26 -3.04 12.67
CA GLY A 376 -4.10 -3.91 11.84
C GLY A 376 -5.08 -3.15 10.94
N ASN A 377 -4.85 -1.86 10.69
CA ASN A 377 -5.61 -1.14 9.67
C ASN A 377 -5.04 -1.45 8.29
N ILE A 378 -5.94 -1.65 7.34
CA ILE A 378 -5.62 -1.96 5.95
C ILE A 378 -5.74 -0.67 5.14
N TYR A 379 -4.69 -0.36 4.40
CA TYR A 379 -4.69 0.72 3.42
C TYR A 379 -4.72 0.10 2.03
N MET A 380 -5.56 0.65 1.15
CA MET A 380 -5.64 0.25 -0.25
C MET A 380 -5.51 1.50 -1.12
N THR A 381 -4.80 1.37 -2.22
CA THR A 381 -4.62 2.42 -3.22
C THR A 381 -4.76 1.87 -4.63
N GLY A 382 -5.03 2.74 -5.56
CA GLY A 382 -5.17 2.43 -6.98
C GLY A 382 -5.59 3.68 -7.76
N PHE A 383 -6.46 3.53 -8.73
CA PHE A 383 -7.06 4.66 -9.42
C PHE A 383 -8.59 4.56 -9.43
N THR A 384 -9.23 5.69 -9.67
CA THR A 384 -10.68 5.81 -9.78
C THR A 384 -11.06 6.80 -10.88
N GLN A 385 -12.13 6.50 -11.60
CA GLN A 385 -12.84 7.43 -12.48
C GLN A 385 -14.12 7.95 -11.81
N SER A 386 -14.46 7.42 -10.66
CA SER A 386 -15.73 7.67 -9.98
C SER A 386 -15.71 8.97 -9.19
N SER A 387 -16.69 9.83 -9.40
CA SER A 387 -16.83 11.10 -8.69
C SER A 387 -17.49 10.96 -7.30
N THR A 388 -17.99 9.78 -6.96
CA THR A 388 -18.64 9.46 -5.68
C THR A 388 -18.21 8.09 -5.19
N GLY A 389 -18.47 7.77 -3.93
CA GLY A 389 -18.12 6.46 -3.34
C GLY A 389 -16.72 6.39 -2.74
N ILE A 390 -15.79 7.26 -3.14
CA ILE A 390 -14.36 7.19 -2.81
C ILE A 390 -14.02 8.00 -1.55
N ALA A 391 -14.23 9.31 -1.56
CA ALA A 391 -13.82 10.16 -0.45
C ALA A 391 -14.82 10.16 0.72
N THR A 392 -14.30 10.35 1.92
CA THR A 392 -15.09 10.58 3.13
C THR A 392 -15.10 12.08 3.49
N ALA A 393 -16.10 12.51 4.27
CA ALA A 393 -16.15 13.89 4.75
C ALA A 393 -14.86 14.24 5.53
N GLY A 394 -14.26 15.38 5.23
CA GLY A 394 -13.01 15.83 5.84
C GLY A 394 -11.72 15.27 5.19
N ALA A 395 -11.82 14.52 4.10
CA ALA A 395 -10.66 14.03 3.35
C ALA A 395 -9.77 15.16 2.83
N VAL A 396 -8.51 14.86 2.58
CA VAL A 396 -7.54 15.81 1.97
C VAL A 396 -8.03 16.31 0.62
N LYS A 397 -8.62 15.42 -0.19
CA LYS A 397 -9.25 15.74 -1.47
C LYS A 397 -10.58 14.98 -1.58
N ILE A 398 -11.69 15.72 -1.66
CA ILE A 398 -13.05 15.14 -1.63
C ILE A 398 -13.70 15.02 -3.00
N VAL A 399 -13.06 15.57 -4.05
CA VAL A 399 -13.56 15.59 -5.42
C VAL A 399 -12.47 15.12 -6.36
N ILE A 400 -12.84 14.27 -7.32
CA ILE A 400 -11.99 13.92 -8.45
C ILE A 400 -11.74 15.18 -9.31
N SER A 401 -10.54 15.35 -9.83
CA SER A 401 -10.19 16.52 -10.64
C SER A 401 -9.83 16.18 -12.09
N GLY A 402 -9.30 14.98 -12.32
CA GLY A 402 -8.86 14.50 -13.63
C GLY A 402 -9.83 13.48 -14.25
N VAL A 403 -9.36 12.80 -15.28
CA VAL A 403 -10.03 11.63 -15.86
C VAL A 403 -9.93 10.45 -14.93
N ASN A 404 -8.73 10.23 -14.37
CA ASN A 404 -8.44 9.24 -13.34
C ASN A 404 -7.70 9.96 -12.21
N ASP A 405 -8.16 9.81 -10.99
CA ASP A 405 -7.38 10.19 -9.82
C ASP A 405 -6.89 8.93 -9.09
N ALA A 406 -5.69 8.98 -8.54
CA ALA A 406 -5.29 8.03 -7.52
C ALA A 406 -6.17 8.19 -6.27
N TYR A 407 -6.28 7.14 -5.46
CA TYR A 407 -6.98 7.20 -4.19
C TYR A 407 -6.20 6.49 -3.09
N LEU A 408 -6.49 6.85 -1.85
CA LEU A 408 -6.08 6.14 -0.65
C LEU A 408 -7.30 5.92 0.24
N VAL A 409 -7.56 4.66 0.61
CA VAL A 409 -8.63 4.29 1.54
C VAL A 409 -8.08 3.48 2.69
N LYS A 410 -8.65 3.69 3.87
CA LYS A 410 -8.34 2.98 5.12
C LYS A 410 -9.55 2.17 5.57
N PHE A 411 -9.32 0.88 5.86
CA PHE A 411 -10.27 -0.01 6.51
C PHE A 411 -9.71 -0.48 7.85
N ASP A 412 -10.58 -0.83 8.79
CA ASP A 412 -10.17 -1.60 9.96
C ASP A 412 -10.12 -3.10 9.65
N SER A 413 -9.67 -3.91 10.61
CA SER A 413 -9.54 -5.37 10.47
C SER A 413 -10.86 -6.11 10.24
N ASN A 414 -12.01 -5.45 10.45
CA ASN A 414 -13.35 -5.97 10.21
C ASN A 414 -13.93 -5.56 8.85
N GLY A 415 -13.17 -4.83 8.04
CA GLY A 415 -13.61 -4.36 6.73
C GLY A 415 -14.51 -3.11 6.78
N VAL A 416 -14.51 -2.38 7.90
CA VAL A 416 -15.23 -1.12 8.02
C VAL A 416 -14.36 0.02 7.51
N ARG A 417 -14.83 0.74 6.50
CA ARG A 417 -14.12 1.92 5.97
C ARG A 417 -14.00 3.00 7.02
N GLN A 418 -12.77 3.43 7.30
CA GLN A 418 -12.45 4.49 8.24
C GLN A 418 -12.29 5.85 7.55
N SER A 419 -11.59 5.88 6.43
CA SER A 419 -11.37 7.09 5.64
C SER A 419 -11.10 6.76 4.18
N GLY A 420 -11.32 7.74 3.29
CA GLY A 420 -10.96 7.66 1.89
C GLY A 420 -10.72 9.05 1.33
N THR A 421 -9.73 9.21 0.45
CA THR A 421 -9.37 10.47 -0.20
C THR A 421 -8.94 10.22 -1.63
N TYR A 422 -9.26 11.15 -2.52
CA TYR A 422 -8.61 11.23 -3.84
C TYR A 422 -7.20 11.79 -3.68
N TYR A 423 -6.34 11.52 -4.66
CA TYR A 423 -5.03 12.12 -4.81
C TYR A 423 -4.71 12.30 -6.29
N GLY A 424 -4.32 13.50 -6.68
CA GLY A 424 -4.02 13.83 -8.07
C GLY A 424 -4.32 15.28 -8.41
N GLY A 425 -4.07 15.64 -9.66
CA GLY A 425 -4.33 16.95 -10.22
C GLY A 425 -5.45 16.96 -11.25
N GLY A 426 -5.25 17.60 -12.40
CA GLY A 426 -6.28 17.80 -13.44
C GLY A 426 -6.28 16.75 -14.55
N ASP A 427 -5.35 15.81 -14.55
CA ASP A 427 -5.18 14.79 -15.59
C ASP A 427 -5.20 13.37 -15.01
N ILE A 428 -4.48 12.43 -15.62
CA ILE A 428 -4.44 11.02 -15.20
C ILE A 428 -3.44 10.85 -14.06
N ASP A 429 -3.93 10.33 -12.94
CA ASP A 429 -3.14 10.00 -11.75
C ASP A 429 -3.44 8.57 -11.31
N ILE A 430 -2.43 7.72 -11.24
CA ILE A 430 -2.55 6.30 -10.90
C ILE A 430 -1.57 5.94 -9.80
N ALA A 431 -2.05 5.47 -8.66
CA ALA A 431 -1.19 4.90 -7.64
C ALA A 431 -0.91 3.43 -7.94
N SER A 432 0.36 3.06 -7.96
CA SER A 432 0.82 1.69 -8.22
C SER A 432 1.10 0.90 -6.95
N SER A 433 1.56 1.57 -5.88
CA SER A 433 1.99 0.90 -4.65
C SER A 433 1.79 1.78 -3.43
N CYS A 434 1.53 1.14 -2.29
CA CYS A 434 1.58 1.79 -0.98
C CYS A 434 2.34 0.94 0.04
N ALA A 435 2.93 1.62 1.04
CA ALA A 435 3.65 1.01 2.14
C ALA A 435 3.38 1.78 3.44
N THR A 436 3.51 1.11 4.59
CA THR A 436 3.41 1.73 5.90
C THR A 436 4.77 1.71 6.61
N ASP A 437 5.08 2.74 7.40
CA ASP A 437 6.23 2.69 8.31
C ASP A 437 5.81 2.25 9.73
N ALA A 438 6.79 2.02 10.60
CA ALA A 438 6.54 1.61 11.99
C ALA A 438 5.74 2.63 12.82
N SER A 439 5.65 3.87 12.37
CA SER A 439 4.82 4.92 12.98
C SER A 439 3.39 4.94 12.43
N GLY A 440 3.07 4.06 11.47
CA GLY A 440 1.78 4.00 10.80
C GLY A 440 1.57 5.08 9.72
N ASN A 441 2.63 5.80 9.32
CA ASN A 441 2.53 6.69 8.17
C ASN A 441 2.44 5.86 6.89
N ILE A 442 1.73 6.39 5.89
CA ILE A 442 1.51 5.74 4.62
C ILE A 442 2.29 6.48 3.54
N TYR A 443 3.02 5.73 2.74
CA TYR A 443 3.67 6.20 1.53
C TYR A 443 2.96 5.59 0.33
N MET A 444 2.78 6.39 -0.72
CA MET A 444 2.14 5.97 -1.96
C MET A 444 2.95 6.48 -3.14
N THR A 445 3.17 5.63 -4.12
CA THR A 445 3.85 5.98 -5.38
C THR A 445 3.06 5.54 -6.58
N GLY A 446 3.34 6.15 -7.71
CA GLY A 446 2.68 5.85 -8.97
C GLY A 446 3.14 6.75 -10.09
N GLN A 447 2.25 7.00 -11.02
CA GLN A 447 2.45 7.87 -12.17
C GLN A 447 1.38 8.95 -12.24
N THR A 448 1.75 10.12 -12.78
CA THR A 448 0.88 11.28 -12.94
C THR A 448 1.14 11.96 -14.28
N GLN A 449 0.08 12.46 -14.90
CA GLN A 449 0.16 13.40 -16.03
C GLN A 449 -0.23 14.82 -15.57
N SER A 450 -0.52 15.00 -14.29
CA SER A 450 -0.96 16.27 -13.72
C SER A 450 0.22 17.17 -13.39
N ASN A 451 0.17 18.41 -13.86
CA ASN A 451 1.18 19.44 -13.60
C ASN A 451 0.99 20.18 -12.25
N SER A 452 -0.02 19.82 -11.50
CA SER A 452 -0.35 20.42 -10.20
C SER A 452 -1.09 19.43 -9.30
N GLY A 453 -1.21 19.74 -8.00
CA GLY A 453 -1.92 18.87 -7.05
C GLY A 453 -1.06 17.75 -6.45
N ILE A 454 0.10 17.44 -7.02
CA ILE A 454 1.00 16.34 -6.64
C ILE A 454 2.01 16.77 -5.58
N ALA A 455 2.80 17.81 -5.85
CA ALA A 455 3.87 18.24 -4.95
C ALA A 455 3.38 19.20 -3.87
N THR A 456 4.11 19.22 -2.75
CA THR A 456 3.96 20.23 -1.69
C THR A 456 5.09 21.26 -1.77
N ALA A 457 4.88 22.44 -1.20
CA ALA A 457 5.93 23.44 -1.09
C ALA A 457 7.14 22.86 -0.33
N GLY A 458 8.34 23.07 -0.87
CA GLY A 458 9.59 22.56 -0.30
C GLY A 458 9.87 21.07 -0.55
N ALA A 459 9.08 20.39 -1.36
CA ALA A 459 9.35 19.02 -1.79
C ALA A 459 10.65 18.91 -2.61
N HIS A 460 11.15 17.69 -2.78
CA HIS A 460 12.34 17.42 -3.59
C HIS A 460 12.19 17.96 -5.02
N GLN A 461 11.01 17.77 -5.63
CA GLN A 461 10.67 18.31 -6.94
C GLN A 461 9.21 18.80 -6.90
N THR A 462 9.01 20.09 -7.19
CA THR A 462 7.71 20.76 -7.07
C THR A 462 6.99 20.93 -8.40
N VAL A 463 7.67 20.70 -9.51
CA VAL A 463 7.12 20.77 -10.87
C VAL A 463 7.31 19.45 -11.59
N ASP A 464 6.40 19.16 -12.51
CA ASP A 464 6.46 18.02 -13.42
C ASP A 464 7.67 18.09 -14.36
N GLY A 465 7.89 17.08 -15.18
CA GLY A 465 8.97 17.01 -16.16
C GLY A 465 8.86 17.99 -17.34
N GLY A 466 7.74 18.66 -17.50
CA GLY A 466 7.61 19.91 -18.24
C GLY A 466 7.43 19.82 -19.74
N VAL A 467 7.02 18.70 -20.34
CA VAL A 467 6.80 18.59 -21.80
C VAL A 467 5.35 18.26 -22.18
N GLY A 468 4.41 18.96 -21.53
CA GLY A 468 2.98 18.85 -21.84
C GLY A 468 2.36 17.55 -21.29
N ASN A 469 1.05 17.55 -21.11
CA ASN A 469 0.23 16.54 -20.43
C ASN A 469 0.16 15.15 -21.13
N SER A 470 1.21 14.71 -21.84
CA SER A 470 1.16 13.47 -22.63
C SER A 470 2.08 12.35 -22.10
N TYR A 471 2.93 12.64 -21.09
CA TYR A 471 3.88 11.69 -20.52
C TYR A 471 3.63 11.52 -19.03
N ASN A 472 4.00 10.36 -18.52
CA ASN A 472 3.85 10.06 -17.10
C ASN A 472 5.09 10.53 -16.33
N ASP A 473 4.87 11.21 -15.23
CA ASP A 473 5.87 11.51 -14.22
C ASP A 473 5.67 10.61 -13.00
N ALA A 474 6.72 10.11 -12.40
CA ALA A 474 6.60 9.40 -11.14
C ALA A 474 6.27 10.38 -10.00
N PHE A 475 5.51 9.92 -9.03
CA PHE A 475 5.29 10.65 -7.79
C PHE A 475 5.54 9.79 -6.56
N LEU A 476 5.88 10.45 -5.45
CA LEU A 476 5.91 9.87 -4.12
C LEU A 476 5.23 10.82 -3.14
N VAL A 477 4.31 10.28 -2.33
CA VAL A 477 3.58 11.06 -1.33
C VAL A 477 3.55 10.33 0.00
N LYS A 478 3.63 11.10 1.09
CA LYS A 478 3.45 10.64 2.47
C LYS A 478 2.18 11.20 3.06
N PHE A 479 1.39 10.33 3.67
CA PHE A 479 0.31 10.67 4.57
C PHE A 479 0.71 10.29 6.00
N ASN A 480 0.54 11.22 6.94
CA ASN A 480 0.80 10.93 8.34
C ASN A 480 -0.22 9.93 8.88
N ALA A 481 0.24 9.04 9.74
CA ALA A 481 -0.65 8.30 10.59
C ALA A 481 -1.53 9.31 11.34
N VAL A 482 -2.83 9.05 11.37
CA VAL A 482 -3.68 9.78 12.29
C VAL A 482 -3.33 9.31 13.69
N SER A 483 -2.46 10.05 14.37
CA SER A 483 -2.53 10.04 15.80
C SER A 483 -3.89 10.66 16.15
N VAL A 484 -4.74 9.94 16.87
CA VAL A 484 -5.83 10.56 17.62
C VAL A 484 -5.14 11.35 18.74
N GLY A 485 -4.36 12.34 18.34
CA GLY A 485 -3.95 13.42 19.20
C GLY A 485 -5.17 14.32 19.25
N ILE A 486 -5.77 14.43 20.41
CA ILE A 486 -6.58 15.59 20.72
C ILE A 486 -5.63 16.75 20.49
N THR A 487 -5.73 17.42 19.33
CA THR A 487 -5.12 18.75 19.17
C THR A 487 -5.81 19.58 20.22
N GLU A 488 -5.10 19.92 21.27
CA GLU A 488 -5.49 21.05 22.11
C GLU A 488 -5.72 22.20 21.13
N VAL A 489 -6.99 22.53 20.91
CA VAL A 489 -7.33 23.81 20.35
C VAL A 489 -6.87 24.78 21.45
N VAL A 490 -5.77 25.50 21.19
CA VAL A 490 -5.31 26.60 22.03
C VAL A 490 -6.30 27.75 21.83
N GLY A 491 -7.52 27.54 22.28
CA GLY A 491 -8.45 28.56 22.71
C GLY A 491 -8.22 28.73 24.21
N GLU A 492 -8.48 29.89 24.74
CA GLU A 492 -8.35 30.19 26.16
C GLU A 492 -8.80 28.98 26.98
N ASN A 493 -7.95 28.49 27.90
CA ASN A 493 -8.26 27.35 28.75
C ASN A 493 -9.39 27.74 29.71
N LEU A 494 -10.62 27.53 29.24
CA LEU A 494 -11.84 27.84 30.01
C LEU A 494 -11.99 26.93 31.21
N PHE A 495 -11.38 25.75 31.14
CA PHE A 495 -11.37 24.76 32.21
C PHE A 495 -9.95 24.22 32.40
N THR A 496 -9.58 23.94 33.65
CA THR A 496 -8.34 23.22 33.98
C THR A 496 -8.65 22.05 34.90
N LEU A 497 -8.00 20.90 34.69
CA LEU A 497 -8.15 19.70 35.52
C LEU A 497 -6.87 19.37 36.25
N TYR A 498 -6.97 19.14 37.59
CA TYR A 498 -5.86 18.72 38.44
C TYR A 498 -6.33 17.96 39.69
N PRO A 499 -5.49 17.07 40.24
CA PRO A 499 -4.25 16.57 39.69
C PRO A 499 -4.50 15.61 38.53
N ASN A 500 -3.55 15.52 37.61
CA ASN A 500 -3.54 14.53 36.54
C ASN A 500 -2.07 14.08 36.31
N PRO A 501 -1.68 12.86 36.68
CA PRO A 501 -2.48 11.73 37.16
C PRO A 501 -3.21 11.98 38.50
N THR A 502 -4.30 11.21 38.72
CA THR A 502 -5.09 11.27 39.96
C THR A 502 -5.22 9.89 40.62
N ARG A 503 -5.31 9.87 41.95
CA ARG A 503 -5.63 8.65 42.72
C ARG A 503 -7.13 8.51 43.06
N GLY A 504 -7.93 9.51 42.68
CA GLY A 504 -9.37 9.45 42.94
C GLY A 504 -10.11 10.76 42.71
N LEU A 505 -9.63 11.87 43.20
CA LEU A 505 -10.28 13.18 43.06
C LEU A 505 -9.62 13.98 41.92
N VAL A 506 -10.44 14.54 41.04
CA VAL A 506 -10.06 15.49 40.00
C VAL A 506 -10.82 16.78 40.23
N ASN A 507 -10.13 17.91 40.33
CA ASN A 507 -10.72 19.21 40.44
C ASN A 507 -10.82 19.86 39.06
N VAL A 508 -12.00 20.36 38.73
CA VAL A 508 -12.27 21.16 37.54
C VAL A 508 -12.31 22.62 37.97
N LYS A 509 -11.34 23.39 37.53
CA LYS A 509 -11.30 24.84 37.76
C LYS A 509 -11.81 25.57 36.53
N THR A 510 -12.66 26.58 36.71
CA THR A 510 -13.27 27.38 35.64
C THR A 510 -13.56 28.81 36.07
N ASP A 511 -13.95 29.67 35.13
CA ASP A 511 -14.47 31.00 35.39
C ASP A 511 -15.92 30.93 35.92
N SER A 512 -16.32 31.91 36.75
CA SER A 512 -17.69 32.00 37.28
C SER A 512 -18.80 31.98 36.23
N LYS A 513 -18.53 32.47 35.04
CA LYS A 513 -19.49 32.47 33.89
C LYS A 513 -19.80 31.08 33.33
N LEU A 514 -18.98 30.09 33.66
CA LEU A 514 -19.09 28.72 33.18
C LEU A 514 -19.63 27.76 34.25
N ILE A 515 -19.98 28.27 35.41
CA ILE A 515 -20.69 27.52 36.46
C ILE A 515 -22.04 27.10 35.90
N GLY A 516 -22.44 25.85 36.12
CA GLY A 516 -23.62 25.21 35.52
C GLY A 516 -23.30 24.32 34.31
N SER A 517 -22.09 24.44 33.73
CA SER A 517 -21.66 23.56 32.65
C SER A 517 -21.72 22.08 33.05
N VAL A 518 -22.13 21.21 32.13
CA VAL A 518 -22.13 19.77 32.38
C VAL A 518 -20.77 19.15 32.07
N TYR A 519 -20.45 18.06 32.78
CA TYR A 519 -19.31 17.22 32.46
C TYR A 519 -19.71 15.76 32.27
N SER A 520 -18.93 15.03 31.50
CA SER A 520 -19.03 13.58 31.33
C SER A 520 -17.65 12.94 31.30
N VAL A 521 -17.49 11.82 31.97
CA VAL A 521 -16.28 10.99 31.95
C VAL A 521 -16.58 9.72 31.15
N TYR A 522 -15.72 9.42 30.20
CA TYR A 522 -15.84 8.26 29.32
C TYR A 522 -14.69 7.28 29.59
N ASP A 523 -14.97 5.99 29.46
CA ASP A 523 -13.96 4.95 29.41
C ASP A 523 -13.25 4.92 28.02
N ASN A 524 -12.29 4.03 27.86
CA ASN A 524 -11.54 3.84 26.62
C ASN A 524 -12.39 3.30 25.45
N MET A 525 -13.64 2.85 25.71
CA MET A 525 -14.61 2.42 24.70
C MET A 525 -15.62 3.52 24.36
N GLY A 526 -15.49 4.72 24.94
CA GLY A 526 -16.41 5.84 24.73
C GLY A 526 -17.72 5.77 25.52
N LYS A 527 -17.86 4.83 26.47
CA LYS A 527 -19.05 4.72 27.32
C LYS A 527 -18.95 5.77 28.44
N VAL A 528 -20.05 6.53 28.66
CA VAL A 528 -20.17 7.44 29.79
C VAL A 528 -20.22 6.63 31.09
N ILE A 529 -19.28 6.91 32.01
CA ILE A 529 -19.15 6.25 33.32
C ILE A 529 -19.46 7.17 34.49
N LEU A 530 -19.26 8.49 34.32
CA LEU A 530 -19.66 9.53 35.28
C LEU A 530 -20.18 10.74 34.51
N SER A 531 -21.15 11.46 35.10
CA SER A 531 -21.61 12.74 34.58
C SER A 531 -22.14 13.61 35.72
N GLY A 532 -22.10 14.92 35.50
CA GLY A 532 -22.57 15.89 36.52
C GLY A 532 -22.48 17.33 36.02
N LYS A 533 -22.59 18.28 36.95
CA LYS A 533 -22.49 19.73 36.67
C LYS A 533 -21.36 20.36 37.46
N ILE A 534 -20.84 21.42 36.91
CA ILE A 534 -19.88 22.31 37.59
C ILE A 534 -20.68 23.26 38.47
N TYR A 535 -20.52 23.18 39.77
CA TYR A 535 -21.30 23.96 40.74
C TYR A 535 -20.57 25.19 41.29
N THR A 536 -19.23 25.18 41.22
CA THR A 536 -18.38 26.25 41.70
C THR A 536 -17.19 26.44 40.78
N GLU A 537 -16.46 27.54 40.91
CA GLU A 537 -15.22 27.78 40.15
C GLU A 537 -14.16 26.69 40.35
N ASN A 538 -14.29 25.89 41.39
CA ASN A 538 -13.43 24.73 41.65
C ASN A 538 -14.31 23.55 42.13
N THR A 539 -14.75 22.73 41.19
CA THR A 539 -15.64 21.58 41.44
C THR A 539 -14.82 20.28 41.46
N SER A 540 -14.93 19.53 42.57
CA SER A 540 -14.28 18.23 42.71
C SER A 540 -15.15 17.12 42.14
N VAL A 541 -14.58 16.22 41.31
CA VAL A 541 -15.20 15.05 40.75
C VAL A 541 -14.51 13.80 41.29
N ASP A 542 -15.28 12.94 41.94
CA ASP A 542 -14.76 11.70 42.50
C ASP A 542 -14.71 10.57 41.45
N MET A 543 -13.51 10.14 41.16
CA MET A 543 -13.19 9.00 40.31
C MET A 543 -12.63 7.82 41.13
N GLY A 544 -12.74 7.83 42.46
CA GLY A 544 -12.12 6.85 43.37
C GLY A 544 -12.56 5.41 43.08
N ASN A 545 -13.82 5.21 42.70
CA ASN A 545 -14.39 3.90 42.38
C ASN A 545 -14.05 3.39 40.98
N LEU A 546 -13.34 4.17 40.16
CA LEU A 546 -12.91 3.73 38.82
C LEU A 546 -11.58 2.97 38.92
N SER A 547 -11.41 1.97 38.05
CA SER A 547 -10.16 1.22 37.94
C SER A 547 -9.02 2.12 37.47
N ALA A 548 -7.76 1.74 37.76
CA ALA A 548 -6.59 2.40 37.17
C ALA A 548 -6.67 2.32 35.64
N GLY A 549 -6.41 3.43 34.94
CA GLY A 549 -6.55 3.50 33.49
C GLY A 549 -6.63 4.92 32.95
N ILE A 550 -6.89 5.02 31.65
CA ILE A 550 -7.05 6.28 30.94
C ILE A 550 -8.54 6.55 30.72
N TYR A 551 -8.95 7.76 31.03
CA TYR A 551 -10.32 8.24 30.88
C TYR A 551 -10.34 9.56 30.09
N LEU A 552 -11.44 9.82 29.39
CA LEU A 552 -11.68 11.11 28.73
C LEU A 552 -12.70 11.89 29.56
N PHE A 553 -12.29 13.05 30.04
CA PHE A 553 -13.10 13.98 30.81
C PHE A 553 -13.54 15.14 29.91
N SER A 554 -14.81 15.24 29.59
CA SER A 554 -15.37 16.28 28.75
C SER A 554 -16.22 17.23 29.56
N VAL A 555 -16.04 18.53 29.38
CA VAL A 555 -16.78 19.58 30.11
C VAL A 555 -17.20 20.71 29.17
N GLY A 556 -18.40 21.26 29.37
CA GLY A 556 -19.00 22.32 28.57
C GLY A 556 -20.18 21.84 27.70
N GLU A 557 -21.14 22.73 27.41
CA GLU A 557 -22.29 22.47 26.54
C GLU A 557 -22.11 23.09 25.14
N ASN A 558 -21.87 24.40 25.10
CA ASN A 558 -21.69 25.15 23.84
C ASN A 558 -20.24 25.21 23.38
N VAL A 559 -19.30 25.25 24.32
CA VAL A 559 -17.86 25.12 24.06
C VAL A 559 -17.37 23.94 24.89
N LYS A 560 -17.12 22.83 24.21
CA LYS A 560 -16.76 21.57 24.85
C LYS A 560 -15.24 21.40 24.85
N GLN A 561 -14.66 21.26 26.04
CA GLN A 561 -13.23 20.91 26.21
C GLN A 561 -13.14 19.47 26.73
N THR A 562 -12.19 18.71 26.21
CA THR A 562 -11.97 17.32 26.61
C THR A 562 -10.54 17.13 27.05
N PHE A 563 -10.36 16.48 28.19
CA PHE A 563 -9.09 16.22 28.84
C PHE A 563 -8.83 14.73 28.96
N LYS A 564 -7.61 14.31 28.75
CA LYS A 564 -7.16 12.96 29.10
C LYS A 564 -6.83 12.94 30.60
N VAL A 565 -7.48 12.06 31.37
CA VAL A 565 -7.22 11.85 32.80
C VAL A 565 -6.60 10.47 32.99
N ILE A 566 -5.49 10.42 33.70
CA ILE A 566 -4.82 9.17 34.09
C ILE A 566 -5.20 8.88 35.54
N LYS A 567 -5.88 7.75 35.80
CA LYS A 567 -6.22 7.22 37.11
C LYS A 567 -5.16 6.19 37.49
N GLU A 568 -4.47 6.44 38.65
CA GLU A 568 -3.53 5.51 39.27
C GLU A 568 -4.21 4.61 40.31
#